data_d1382d969a987569edaa774a5dc2d884
#
_entry.id   d1382d969a987569edaa774a5dc2d884
#
_cell.length_a   1.000
_cell.length_b   1.000
_cell.length_c   1.000
_cell.angle_alpha   90.00
_cell.angle_beta   90.00
_cell.angle_gamma   90.00
#
_symmetry.space_group_name_H-M   'P 1'
#
loop_
_entity.id
_entity.type
_entity.pdbx_description
1 polymer ?
#
loop_
_entity_poly.entity_id
_entity_poly.type
_entity_poly.pdbx_seq_one_letter_code
_entity_poly.pdbx_strand_id
1 'polypeptide(L)'
;LGTLVSAATVGGVIMILNKTYGFSTGALAAPQANAMAAVIDPLMNGVGAPWLLYGIGAVLALVLTYFKVPALAFALGMFIPLELNLPLLVGGAVNWYVTTRSKDEAVNAERGEKGTLLASGFIAGGALMGVVSAAMRFGGINLVNEEWLSNPLSEVLSIVAYILLIIWLVKASMHIKKK
;
A
#
# COMPACT_ATOMS: atom_id res chain seq x y z
N LEU A 1 -28.14 1.06 7.45
CA LEU A 1 -28.03 -0.40 7.23
C LEU A 1 -26.65 -0.77 6.67
N GLY A 2 -26.17 -0.09 5.61
CA GLY A 2 -24.86 -0.38 5.00
C GLY A 2 -23.69 -0.31 5.98
N THR A 3 -23.67 0.68 6.86
CA THR A 3 -22.63 0.87 7.87
C THR A 3 -22.58 -0.28 8.89
N LEU A 4 -23.72 -0.78 9.32
CA LEU A 4 -23.79 -1.91 10.26
C LEU A 4 -23.32 -3.21 9.62
N VAL A 5 -23.77 -3.48 8.39
CA VAL A 5 -23.32 -4.67 7.63
C VAL A 5 -21.82 -4.60 7.37
N SER A 6 -21.31 -3.44 6.96
CA SER A 6 -19.88 -3.21 6.74
C SER A 6 -19.07 -3.44 8.03
N ALA A 7 -19.51 -2.89 9.15
CA ALA A 7 -18.82 -3.06 10.44
C ALA A 7 -18.78 -4.54 10.88
N ALA A 8 -19.88 -5.26 10.74
CA ALA A 8 -19.94 -6.69 11.07
C ALA A 8 -19.03 -7.52 10.17
N THR A 9 -19.05 -7.23 8.85
CA THR A 9 -18.21 -7.94 7.88
C THR A 9 -16.73 -7.70 8.13
N VAL A 10 -16.33 -6.43 8.35
CA VAL A 10 -14.94 -6.06 8.65
C VAL A 10 -14.46 -6.70 9.95
N GLY A 11 -15.31 -6.70 10.99
CA GLY A 11 -15.00 -7.38 12.27
C GLY A 11 -14.73 -8.88 12.08
N GLY A 12 -15.58 -9.54 11.29
CA GLY A 12 -15.39 -10.96 10.95
C GLY A 12 -14.09 -11.22 10.17
N VAL A 13 -13.81 -10.39 9.17
CA VAL A 13 -12.56 -10.49 8.37
C VAL A 13 -11.32 -10.27 9.23
N ILE A 14 -11.32 -9.26 10.12
CA ILE A 14 -10.21 -8.99 11.04
C ILE A 14 -9.97 -10.20 11.96
N MET A 15 -11.05 -10.82 12.47
CA MET A 15 -10.94 -12.01 13.31
C MET A 15 -10.31 -13.20 12.55
N ILE A 16 -10.71 -13.43 11.30
CA ILE A 16 -10.13 -14.47 10.44
C ILE A 16 -8.65 -14.18 10.18
N LEU A 17 -8.30 -12.94 9.80
CA LEU A 17 -6.93 -12.53 9.54
C LEU A 17 -6.05 -12.69 10.78
N ASN A 18 -6.54 -12.30 11.95
CA ASN A 18 -5.80 -12.47 13.21
C ASN A 18 -5.55 -13.93 13.58
N LYS A 19 -6.54 -14.80 13.36
CA LYS A 19 -6.36 -16.25 13.59
C LYS A 19 -5.44 -16.91 12.58
N THR A 20 -5.42 -16.42 11.33
CA THR A 20 -4.64 -17.04 10.26
C THR A 20 -3.19 -16.58 10.25
N TYR A 21 -2.93 -15.29 10.47
CA TYR A 21 -1.60 -14.69 10.34
C TYR A 21 -1.03 -14.20 11.69
N GLY A 22 -1.89 -13.82 12.65
CA GLY A 22 -1.50 -13.23 13.93
C GLY A 22 -0.93 -11.81 13.78
N PHE A 23 -1.62 -10.81 14.26
CA PHE A 23 -1.12 -9.43 14.19
C PHE A 23 0.09 -9.16 15.08
N SER A 24 0.26 -9.97 16.14
CA SER A 24 1.39 -9.86 17.06
C SER A 24 2.70 -10.41 16.51
N THR A 25 2.66 -11.27 15.50
CA THR A 25 3.84 -11.93 14.93
C THR A 25 4.52 -11.12 13.84
N GLY A 26 3.97 -9.97 13.45
CA GLY A 26 4.49 -9.14 12.35
C GLY A 26 4.30 -9.74 10.96
N ALA A 27 3.65 -10.88 10.83
CA ALA A 27 3.40 -11.53 9.54
C ALA A 27 2.46 -10.71 8.63
N LEU A 28 1.61 -9.87 9.23
CA LEU A 28 0.77 -8.93 8.51
C LEU A 28 1.22 -7.50 8.82
N ALA A 29 1.89 -6.87 7.88
CA ALA A 29 2.33 -5.49 8.04
C ALA A 29 1.12 -4.54 7.99
N ALA A 30 0.83 -3.85 9.09
CA ALA A 30 -0.20 -2.82 9.19
C ALA A 30 0.42 -1.48 9.62
N PRO A 31 1.20 -0.80 8.75
CA PRO A 31 1.96 0.39 9.13
C PRO A 31 1.07 1.50 9.72
N GLN A 32 -0.10 1.75 9.14
CA GLN A 32 -1.02 2.80 9.62
C GLN A 32 -1.58 2.48 11.00
N ALA A 33 -1.94 1.22 11.27
CA ALA A 33 -2.43 0.79 12.57
C ALA A 33 -1.34 0.91 13.63
N ASN A 34 -0.12 0.51 13.32
CA ASN A 34 1.03 0.64 14.21
C ASN A 34 1.38 2.11 14.50
N ALA A 35 1.31 2.98 13.50
CA ALA A 35 1.50 4.43 13.70
C ALA A 35 0.46 5.02 14.65
N MET A 36 -0.81 4.65 14.47
CA MET A 36 -1.88 5.07 15.35
C MET A 36 -1.72 4.53 16.77
N ALA A 37 -1.36 3.26 16.93
CA ALA A 37 -1.09 2.65 18.23
C ALA A 37 0.07 3.37 18.94
N ALA A 38 1.16 3.67 18.24
CA ALA A 38 2.31 4.38 18.80
C ALA A 38 1.97 5.79 19.34
N VAL A 39 0.91 6.42 18.85
CA VAL A 39 0.43 7.72 19.35
C VAL A 39 -0.61 7.53 20.45
N ILE A 40 -1.56 6.61 20.27
CA ILE A 40 -2.71 6.46 21.17
C ILE A 40 -2.31 5.77 22.48
N ASP A 41 -1.52 4.71 22.42
CA ASP A 41 -1.15 3.92 23.60
C ASP A 41 -0.47 4.76 24.70
N PRO A 42 0.54 5.60 24.42
CA PRO A 42 1.15 6.44 25.45
C PRO A 42 0.20 7.50 26.00
N LEU A 43 -0.72 8.01 25.18
CA LEU A 43 -1.70 9.01 25.59
C LEU A 43 -2.78 8.44 26.50
N MET A 44 -3.25 7.20 26.19
CA MET A 44 -4.34 6.56 26.95
C MET A 44 -3.86 5.89 28.23
N ASN A 45 -2.68 5.28 28.21
CA ASN A 45 -2.15 4.51 29.34
C ASN A 45 -1.36 5.38 30.34
N GLY A 46 -1.17 6.68 30.09
CA GLY A 46 -0.46 7.60 30.98
C GLY A 46 1.03 7.27 31.22
N VAL A 47 1.57 6.28 30.50
CA VAL A 47 2.95 5.86 30.64
C VAL A 47 3.80 6.66 29.67
N GLY A 48 4.32 7.81 30.18
CA GLY A 48 5.43 8.53 29.58
C GLY A 48 5.34 8.78 28.07
N ALA A 49 4.28 9.49 27.61
CA ALA A 49 4.24 9.92 26.21
C ALA A 49 5.53 10.67 25.87
N PRO A 50 6.22 10.35 24.77
CA PRO A 50 7.49 10.96 24.41
C PRO A 50 7.28 12.38 23.85
N TRP A 51 6.84 13.30 24.71
CA TRP A 51 6.49 14.69 24.34
C TRP A 51 7.60 15.41 23.59
N LEU A 52 8.86 15.11 23.93
CA LEU A 52 10.01 15.68 23.25
C LEU A 52 10.08 15.22 21.78
N LEU A 53 9.82 13.95 21.51
CA LEU A 53 9.79 13.42 20.14
C LEU A 53 8.62 14.01 19.34
N TYR A 54 7.45 14.16 19.95
CA TYR A 54 6.31 14.82 19.32
C TYR A 54 6.61 16.29 19.00
N GLY A 55 7.30 17.00 19.93
CA GLY A 55 7.76 18.35 19.68
C GLY A 55 8.75 18.47 18.53
N ILE A 56 9.74 17.58 18.46
CA ILE A 56 10.70 17.51 17.34
C ILE A 56 9.96 17.22 16.02
N GLY A 57 9.02 16.28 16.01
CA GLY A 57 8.20 15.98 14.84
C GLY A 57 7.38 17.17 14.36
N ALA A 58 6.78 17.91 15.28
CA ALA A 58 6.03 19.13 14.96
C ALA A 58 6.92 20.22 14.35
N VAL A 59 8.10 20.47 14.93
CA VAL A 59 9.08 21.42 14.37
C VAL A 59 9.54 20.98 12.99
N LEU A 60 9.85 19.70 12.81
CA LEU A 60 10.23 19.15 11.50
C LEU A 60 9.13 19.35 10.46
N ALA A 61 7.87 19.09 10.82
CA ALA A 61 6.73 19.30 9.92
C ALA A 61 6.59 20.76 9.50
N LEU A 62 6.79 21.72 10.43
CA LEU A 62 6.78 23.16 10.13
C LEU A 62 7.91 23.53 9.18
N VAL A 63 9.13 23.04 9.42
CA VAL A 63 10.29 23.26 8.54
C VAL A 63 10.04 22.72 7.15
N LEU A 64 9.55 21.49 7.02
CA LEU A 64 9.22 20.89 5.73
C LEU A 64 8.14 21.69 4.99
N THR A 65 7.11 22.13 5.70
CA THR A 65 6.04 22.95 5.13
C THR A 65 6.57 24.30 4.64
N TYR A 66 7.50 24.92 5.38
CA TYR A 66 8.17 26.16 4.96
C TYR A 66 8.94 25.97 3.65
N PHE A 67 9.64 24.83 3.48
CA PHE A 67 10.33 24.47 2.24
C PHE A 67 9.39 23.93 1.13
N LYS A 68 8.06 23.98 1.34
CA LYS A 68 7.05 23.44 0.40
C LYS A 68 7.19 21.94 0.13
N VAL A 69 7.82 21.20 1.03
CA VAL A 69 7.87 19.73 0.98
C VAL A 69 6.62 19.19 1.66
N PRO A 70 5.87 18.27 1.05
CA PRO A 70 4.68 17.68 1.67
C PRO A 70 5.08 16.84 2.91
N ALA A 71 4.90 17.42 4.11
CA ALA A 71 5.33 16.83 5.37
C ALA A 71 4.71 15.45 5.63
N LEU A 72 3.45 15.23 5.19
CA LEU A 72 2.78 13.94 5.31
C LEU A 72 3.46 12.85 4.46
N ALA A 73 3.78 13.16 3.20
CA ALA A 73 4.46 12.21 2.32
C ALA A 73 5.87 11.88 2.82
N PHE A 74 6.58 12.88 3.35
CA PHE A 74 7.89 12.69 3.97
C PHE A 74 7.81 11.76 5.20
N ALA A 75 6.87 12.01 6.10
CA ALA A 75 6.67 11.21 7.31
C ALA A 75 6.28 9.76 6.96
N LEU A 76 5.39 9.57 6.00
CA LEU A 76 5.01 8.23 5.53
C LEU A 76 6.21 7.50 4.90
N GLY A 77 7.03 8.20 4.12
CA GLY A 77 8.23 7.63 3.52
C GLY A 77 9.27 7.18 4.55
N MET A 78 9.38 7.88 5.68
CA MET A 78 10.24 7.47 6.79
C MET A 78 9.68 6.29 7.59
N PHE A 79 8.36 6.21 7.72
CA PHE A 79 7.70 5.21 8.56
C PHE A 79 7.48 3.88 7.84
N ILE A 80 7.20 3.92 6.53
CA ILE A 80 6.92 2.73 5.73
C ILE A 80 8.23 1.97 5.46
N PRO A 81 8.27 0.63 5.61
CA PRO A 81 9.44 -0.18 5.28
C PRO A 81 9.91 0.04 3.84
N LEU A 82 11.23 -0.07 3.62
CA LEU A 82 11.86 0.16 2.32
C LEU A 82 11.28 -0.73 1.21
N GLU A 83 10.88 -1.94 1.56
CA GLU A 83 10.26 -2.93 0.66
C GLU A 83 8.97 -2.40 0.01
N LEU A 84 8.21 -1.56 0.73
CA LEU A 84 6.99 -0.92 0.23
C LEU A 84 7.27 0.43 -0.45
N ASN A 85 8.38 1.09 -0.10
CA ASN A 85 8.76 2.37 -0.71
C ASN A 85 9.36 2.21 -2.11
N LEU A 86 10.10 1.11 -2.39
CA LEU A 86 10.68 0.86 -3.70
C LEU A 86 9.62 0.78 -4.82
N PRO A 87 8.53 0.01 -4.68
CA PRO A 87 7.45 0.02 -5.65
C PRO A 87 6.80 1.39 -5.86
N LEU A 88 6.75 2.23 -4.81
CA LEU A 88 6.24 3.61 -4.90
C LEU A 88 7.10 4.48 -5.82
N LEU A 89 8.44 4.38 -5.72
CA LEU A 89 9.37 5.06 -6.61
C LEU A 89 9.17 4.65 -8.07
N VAL A 90 9.06 3.34 -8.31
CA VAL A 90 8.79 2.80 -9.64
C VAL A 90 7.45 3.29 -10.17
N GLY A 91 6.39 3.26 -9.36
CA GLY A 91 5.06 3.78 -9.70
C GLY A 91 5.09 5.28 -10.03
N GLY A 92 5.83 6.08 -9.25
CA GLY A 92 6.05 7.49 -9.51
C GLY A 92 6.75 7.76 -10.84
N ALA A 93 7.80 6.99 -11.15
CA ALA A 93 8.51 7.07 -12.43
C ALA A 93 7.60 6.68 -13.62
N VAL A 94 6.81 5.64 -13.47
CA VAL A 94 5.82 5.23 -14.48
C VAL A 94 4.77 6.31 -14.70
N ASN A 95 4.22 6.88 -13.62
CA ASN A 95 3.25 7.96 -13.71
C ASN A 95 3.85 9.18 -14.43
N TRP A 96 5.04 9.61 -14.03
CA TRP A 96 5.76 10.70 -14.69
C TRP A 96 5.96 10.42 -16.18
N TYR A 97 6.41 9.22 -16.54
CA TYR A 97 6.61 8.83 -17.93
C TYR A 97 5.32 8.89 -18.74
N VAL A 98 4.20 8.38 -18.20
CA VAL A 98 2.91 8.32 -18.89
C VAL A 98 2.31 9.73 -19.08
N THR A 99 2.46 10.61 -18.07
CA THR A 99 1.86 11.94 -18.05
C THR A 99 2.69 13.02 -18.75
N THR A 100 3.93 12.72 -19.15
CA THR A 100 4.81 13.71 -19.81
C THR A 100 5.06 13.42 -21.29
N ARG A 101 4.50 12.34 -21.84
CA ARG A 101 4.84 11.86 -23.20
C ARG A 101 4.13 12.60 -24.32
N SER A 102 2.99 13.27 -24.06
CA SER A 102 2.25 14.04 -25.06
C SER A 102 2.53 15.55 -24.94
N LYS A 103 2.44 16.27 -26.05
CA LYS A 103 2.45 17.74 -26.07
C LYS A 103 1.10 18.33 -25.62
N ASP A 104 0.05 17.51 -25.60
CA ASP A 104 -1.29 17.90 -25.21
C ASP A 104 -1.52 17.53 -23.75
N GLU A 105 -1.75 18.53 -22.90
CA GLU A 105 -1.97 18.37 -21.47
C GLU A 105 -3.25 17.59 -21.17
N ALA A 106 -4.29 17.72 -21.97
CA ALA A 106 -5.54 16.99 -21.78
C ALA A 106 -5.33 15.49 -21.99
N VAL A 107 -4.54 15.11 -22.99
CA VAL A 107 -4.17 13.70 -23.25
C VAL A 107 -3.32 13.14 -22.11
N ASN A 108 -2.41 13.94 -21.56
CA ASN A 108 -1.58 13.52 -20.43
C ASN A 108 -2.41 13.31 -19.15
N ALA A 109 -3.37 14.21 -18.90
CA ALA A 109 -4.29 14.08 -17.76
C ALA A 109 -5.15 12.82 -17.88
N GLU A 110 -5.74 12.56 -19.05
CA GLU A 110 -6.56 11.36 -19.31
C GLU A 110 -5.75 10.07 -19.14
N ARG A 111 -4.49 10.05 -19.56
CA ARG A 111 -3.57 8.91 -19.36
C ARG A 111 -3.27 8.69 -17.88
N GLY A 112 -3.01 9.75 -17.12
CA GLY A 112 -2.77 9.70 -15.69
C GLY A 112 -3.99 9.18 -14.94
N GLU A 113 -5.19 9.68 -15.27
CA GLU A 113 -6.45 9.23 -14.68
C GLU A 113 -6.69 7.74 -14.96
N LYS A 114 -6.54 7.31 -16.21
CA LYS A 114 -6.67 5.91 -16.59
C LYS A 114 -5.65 5.02 -15.87
N GLY A 115 -4.40 5.46 -15.77
CA GLY A 115 -3.35 4.75 -15.02
C GLY A 115 -3.71 4.59 -13.55
N THR A 116 -4.23 5.64 -12.93
CA THR A 116 -4.68 5.63 -11.54
C THR A 116 -5.85 4.68 -11.32
N LEU A 117 -6.84 4.67 -12.23
CA LEU A 117 -7.97 3.75 -12.17
C LEU A 117 -7.53 2.29 -12.30
N LEU A 118 -6.61 1.98 -13.22
CA LEU A 118 -6.04 0.65 -13.37
C LEU A 118 -5.28 0.21 -12.12
N ALA A 119 -4.43 1.08 -11.58
CA ALA A 119 -3.69 0.81 -10.34
C ALA A 119 -4.63 0.58 -9.15
N SER A 120 -5.70 1.39 -9.03
CA SER A 120 -6.73 1.22 -8.00
C SER A 120 -7.43 -0.13 -8.12
N GLY A 121 -7.71 -0.58 -9.36
CA GLY A 121 -8.25 -1.91 -9.62
C GLY A 121 -7.33 -3.04 -9.14
N PHE A 122 -6.02 -2.92 -9.36
CA PHE A 122 -5.04 -3.88 -8.85
C PHE A 122 -4.99 -3.90 -7.32
N ILE A 123 -5.01 -2.73 -6.68
CA ILE A 123 -5.02 -2.63 -5.21
C ILE A 123 -6.26 -3.31 -4.64
N ALA A 124 -7.45 -2.96 -5.17
CA ALA A 124 -8.71 -3.54 -4.72
C ALA A 124 -8.77 -5.06 -4.98
N GLY A 125 -8.34 -5.50 -6.17
CA GLY A 125 -8.31 -6.93 -6.53
C GLY A 125 -7.35 -7.72 -5.65
N GLY A 126 -6.17 -7.18 -5.38
CA GLY A 126 -5.18 -7.79 -4.47
C GLY A 126 -5.70 -7.91 -3.05
N ALA A 127 -6.34 -6.86 -2.53
CA ALA A 127 -6.93 -6.87 -1.20
C ALA A 127 -8.06 -7.92 -1.07
N LEU A 128 -8.96 -7.98 -2.05
CA LEU A 128 -10.02 -9.00 -2.09
C LEU A 128 -9.45 -10.41 -2.16
N MET A 129 -8.45 -10.65 -3.02
CA MET A 129 -7.79 -11.95 -3.13
C MET A 129 -7.08 -12.34 -1.84
N GLY A 130 -6.49 -11.38 -1.15
CA GLY A 130 -5.90 -11.59 0.19
C GLY A 130 -6.93 -12.10 1.21
N VAL A 131 -8.12 -11.51 1.24
CA VAL A 131 -9.22 -11.95 2.11
C VAL A 131 -9.70 -13.35 1.73
N VAL A 132 -9.86 -13.63 0.44
CA VAL A 132 -10.25 -14.96 -0.06
C VAL A 132 -9.20 -16.01 0.34
N SER A 133 -7.92 -15.72 0.12
CA SER A 133 -6.82 -16.60 0.51
C SER A 133 -6.80 -16.88 2.02
N ALA A 134 -7.01 -15.85 2.84
CA ALA A 134 -7.10 -15.99 4.29
C ALA A 134 -8.29 -16.86 4.72
N ALA A 135 -9.46 -16.68 4.09
CA ALA A 135 -10.64 -17.50 4.37
C ALA A 135 -10.43 -18.97 3.99
N MET A 136 -9.80 -19.24 2.83
CA MET A 136 -9.45 -20.60 2.41
C MET A 136 -8.47 -21.26 3.38
N ARG A 137 -7.45 -20.54 3.81
CA ARG A 137 -6.46 -21.01 4.79
C ARG A 137 -7.11 -21.28 6.15
N PHE A 138 -8.04 -20.43 6.58
CA PHE A 138 -8.83 -20.66 7.78
C PHE A 138 -9.70 -21.93 7.66
N GLY A 139 -10.21 -22.25 6.47
CA GLY A 139 -10.93 -23.50 6.16
C GLY A 139 -10.04 -24.73 6.00
N GLY A 140 -8.73 -24.60 6.25
CA GLY A 140 -7.77 -25.72 6.14
C GLY A 140 -7.17 -25.93 4.74
N ILE A 141 -7.52 -25.08 3.77
CA ILE A 141 -6.97 -25.16 2.40
C ILE A 141 -5.76 -24.25 2.32
N ASN A 142 -4.56 -24.80 2.37
CA ASN A 142 -3.33 -24.04 2.21
C ASN A 142 -2.89 -24.08 0.74
N LEU A 143 -3.00 -22.93 0.05
CA LEU A 143 -2.55 -22.77 -1.34
C LEU A 143 -1.08 -22.33 -1.44
N VAL A 144 -0.45 -22.02 -0.31
CA VAL A 144 0.93 -21.56 -0.27
C VAL A 144 1.87 -22.75 -0.27
N ASN A 145 2.73 -22.82 -1.26
CA ASN A 145 3.82 -23.77 -1.32
C ASN A 145 5.09 -23.13 -0.74
N GLU A 146 5.46 -23.50 0.49
CA GLU A 146 6.61 -22.92 1.19
C GLU A 146 7.95 -23.30 0.53
N GLU A 147 8.04 -24.49 -0.07
CA GLU A 147 9.22 -24.93 -0.82
C GLU A 147 9.45 -24.06 -2.07
N TRP A 148 8.35 -23.63 -2.70
CA TRP A 148 8.41 -22.71 -3.85
C TRP A 148 8.87 -21.31 -3.43
N LEU A 149 8.43 -20.80 -2.28
CA LEU A 149 8.82 -19.50 -1.77
C LEU A 149 10.32 -19.37 -1.47
N SER A 150 10.94 -20.48 -1.02
CA SER A 150 12.38 -20.54 -0.72
C SER A 150 13.26 -20.83 -1.94
N ASN A 151 12.68 -21.04 -3.13
CA ASN A 151 13.40 -21.37 -4.35
C ASN A 151 13.89 -20.07 -5.04
N PRO A 152 15.18 -19.95 -5.42
CA PRO A 152 15.69 -18.79 -6.18
C PRO A 152 14.96 -18.51 -7.49
N LEU A 153 14.38 -19.54 -8.12
CA LEU A 153 13.56 -19.39 -9.31
C LEU A 153 12.28 -18.57 -9.05
N SER A 154 11.72 -18.63 -7.86
CA SER A 154 10.53 -17.84 -7.49
C SER A 154 10.82 -16.34 -7.48
N GLU A 155 12.01 -15.95 -7.02
CA GLU A 155 12.46 -14.55 -7.02
C GLU A 155 12.60 -14.00 -8.44
N VAL A 156 13.27 -14.76 -9.31
CA VAL A 156 13.45 -14.38 -10.72
C VAL A 156 12.09 -14.26 -11.42
N LEU A 157 11.21 -15.24 -11.19
CA LEU A 157 9.88 -15.24 -11.80
C LEU A 157 9.03 -14.07 -11.33
N SER A 158 9.10 -13.72 -10.05
CA SER A 158 8.38 -12.58 -9.49
C SER A 158 8.88 -11.24 -10.04
N ILE A 159 10.19 -11.08 -10.24
CA ILE A 159 10.76 -9.90 -10.89
C ILE A 159 10.28 -9.80 -12.34
N VAL A 160 10.32 -10.91 -13.09
CA VAL A 160 9.83 -10.94 -14.47
C VAL A 160 8.35 -10.60 -14.54
N ALA A 161 7.52 -11.19 -13.68
CA ALA A 161 6.10 -10.90 -13.59
C ALA A 161 5.84 -9.42 -13.27
N TYR A 162 6.62 -8.84 -12.34
CA TYR A 162 6.52 -7.43 -11.98
C TYR A 162 6.87 -6.51 -13.15
N ILE A 163 7.95 -6.82 -13.90
CA ILE A 163 8.34 -6.06 -15.10
C ILE A 163 7.24 -6.14 -16.17
N LEU A 164 6.69 -7.33 -16.42
CA LEU A 164 5.59 -7.52 -17.36
C LEU A 164 4.35 -6.73 -16.97
N LEU A 165 4.02 -6.70 -15.69
CA LEU A 165 2.90 -5.91 -15.14
C LEU A 165 3.12 -4.41 -15.38
N ILE A 166 4.33 -3.90 -15.13
CA ILE A 166 4.68 -2.49 -15.40
C ILE A 166 4.52 -2.17 -16.89
N ILE A 167 5.07 -3.00 -17.76
CA ILE A 167 4.97 -2.83 -19.22
C ILE A 167 3.51 -2.81 -19.66
N TRP A 168 2.73 -3.74 -19.13
CA TRP A 168 1.30 -3.81 -19.42
C TRP A 168 0.56 -2.55 -18.93
N LEU A 169 0.83 -2.10 -17.69
CA LEU A 169 0.22 -0.91 -17.10
C LEU A 169 0.54 0.34 -17.94
N VAL A 170 1.79 0.52 -18.34
CA VAL A 170 2.22 1.62 -19.21
C VAL A 170 1.47 1.58 -20.54
N LYS A 171 1.46 0.43 -21.22
CA LYS A 171 0.76 0.26 -22.50
C LYS A 171 -0.74 0.51 -22.37
N ALA A 172 -1.37 -0.03 -21.34
CA ALA A 172 -2.80 0.13 -21.10
C ALA A 172 -3.18 1.58 -20.79
N SER A 173 -2.35 2.31 -20.02
CA SER A 173 -2.55 3.72 -19.70
C SER A 173 -2.34 4.61 -20.92
N MET A 174 -1.37 4.30 -21.78
CA MET A 174 -1.08 5.07 -22.99
C MET A 174 -2.10 4.87 -24.11
N HIS A 175 -2.84 3.75 -24.08
CA HIS A 175 -3.81 3.41 -25.14
C HIS A 175 -5.15 4.12 -24.88
N ILE A 176 -5.25 5.40 -25.29
CA ILE A 176 -6.50 6.15 -25.28
C ILE A 176 -7.17 5.95 -26.63
N LYS A 177 -8.42 5.49 -26.62
CA LYS A 177 -9.27 5.51 -27.83
C LYS A 177 -9.61 6.99 -28.09
N LYS A 178 -9.07 7.57 -29.16
CA LYS A 178 -9.59 8.84 -29.67
C LYS A 178 -11.10 8.69 -29.90
N LYS A 179 -11.90 9.44 -29.15
CA LYS A 179 -13.29 9.67 -29.45
C LYS A 179 -13.41 10.59 -30.62
#